data_f9b68da7539e15a2c7c1b70f6ba4342e
#
_entry.id   f9b68da7539e15a2c7c1b70f6ba4342e
#
_cell.length_a   1.000
_cell.length_b   1.000
_cell.length_c   1.000
_cell.angle_alpha   90.00
_cell.angle_beta   90.00
_cell.angle_gamma   90.00
#
_symmetry.space_group_name_H-M   'P 1'
#
loop_
_entity.id
_entity.type
_entity.pdbx_description
1 polymer ?
#
loop_
_entity_poly.entity_id
_entity_poly.type
_entity_poly.pdbx_seq_one_letter_code
_entity_poly.pdbx_strand_id
1 'polypeptide(L)'
;MDSLEEMDRFLEKFNLLRLNQEETEIMSNPITSPKIEVVIKNLTKNKSPGPGAFTGEFYQTFREELMPILLKLFQNMAEEGTLPNSFYKATVTLIPKPDKDNTKKENYRPISLMNIDAKILNKILANRIQQHNKKLIHHDQLGFLPGIQGFFIICKSINVIHHMDKFKVKNHMIISIDEEKAFDKIQHPCMIKTLQKMGIEGTYFNIVKAIYDKPTANIILSGEKLKAFPLRSGTRQGCPLSPQLFNKVQKS
;
A
#
# COMPACT_ATOMS: atom_id res chain seq x y z
N MET A 1 -16.85 -16.71 1.14
CA MET A 1 -15.38 -16.86 1.13
C MET A 1 -15.06 -17.52 -0.19
N ASP A 2 -14.73 -16.70 -1.17
CA ASP A 2 -14.51 -17.22 -2.51
C ASP A 2 -13.34 -18.21 -2.47
N SER A 3 -13.53 -19.37 -3.10
CA SER A 3 -12.51 -20.40 -3.07
C SER A 3 -11.24 -19.87 -3.75
N LEU A 4 -10.07 -20.35 -3.33
CA LEU A 4 -8.80 -20.01 -3.98
C LEU A 4 -8.83 -20.33 -5.49
N GLU A 5 -9.64 -21.31 -5.88
CA GLU A 5 -9.87 -21.72 -7.28
C GLU A 5 -10.69 -20.70 -8.08
N GLU A 6 -11.68 -20.04 -7.47
CA GLU A 6 -12.44 -18.96 -8.12
C GLU A 6 -11.56 -17.75 -8.36
N MET A 7 -10.69 -17.44 -7.41
CA MET A 7 -9.70 -16.39 -7.50
C MET A 7 -8.69 -16.66 -8.64
N ASP A 8 -8.20 -17.88 -8.77
CA ASP A 8 -7.30 -18.27 -9.86
C ASP A 8 -8.00 -18.15 -11.22
N ARG A 9 -9.22 -18.68 -11.35
CA ARG A 9 -10.04 -18.55 -12.55
C ARG A 9 -10.34 -17.10 -12.92
N PHE A 10 -10.58 -16.26 -11.91
CA PHE A 10 -10.77 -14.83 -12.14
C PHE A 10 -9.49 -14.18 -12.68
N LEU A 11 -8.35 -14.39 -12.03
CA LEU A 11 -7.07 -13.83 -12.44
C LEU A 11 -6.57 -14.36 -13.80
N GLU A 12 -7.02 -15.52 -14.24
CA GLU A 12 -6.70 -16.09 -15.56
C GLU A 12 -7.44 -15.38 -16.71
N LYS A 13 -8.63 -14.83 -16.43
CA LYS A 13 -9.40 -14.07 -17.43
C LYS A 13 -8.76 -12.72 -17.76
N PHE A 14 -7.91 -12.18 -16.89
CA PHE A 14 -7.28 -10.89 -17.06
C PHE A 14 -5.84 -11.04 -17.55
N ASN A 15 -5.53 -10.37 -18.65
CA ASN A 15 -4.15 -10.30 -19.14
C ASN A 15 -3.38 -9.25 -18.32
N LEU A 16 -2.86 -9.67 -17.16
CA LEU A 16 -2.08 -8.81 -16.29
C LEU A 16 -0.74 -8.47 -16.93
N LEU A 17 -0.38 -7.19 -16.88
CA LEU A 17 0.93 -6.73 -17.31
C LEU A 17 2.00 -7.31 -16.39
N ARG A 18 3.09 -7.81 -16.97
CA ARG A 18 4.14 -8.53 -16.23
C ARG A 18 5.48 -7.82 -16.31
N LEU A 19 6.25 -7.94 -15.23
CA LEU A 19 7.66 -7.63 -15.23
C LEU A 19 8.44 -8.72 -15.97
N ASN A 20 9.53 -8.32 -16.60
CA ASN A 20 10.53 -9.27 -17.09
C ASN A 20 11.47 -9.69 -15.95
N GLN A 21 12.33 -10.66 -16.23
CA GLN A 21 13.24 -11.21 -15.22
C GLN A 21 14.23 -10.17 -14.71
N GLU A 22 14.80 -9.35 -15.57
CA GLU A 22 15.74 -8.28 -15.21
C GLU A 22 15.11 -7.26 -14.25
N GLU A 23 13.89 -6.82 -14.54
CA GLU A 23 13.14 -5.88 -13.67
C GLU A 23 12.84 -6.48 -12.29
N THR A 24 12.53 -7.77 -12.25
CA THR A 24 12.27 -8.50 -11.01
C THR A 24 13.54 -8.65 -10.17
N GLU A 25 14.68 -8.93 -10.80
CA GLU A 25 15.98 -8.98 -10.16
C GLU A 25 16.39 -7.62 -9.59
N ILE A 26 16.22 -6.54 -10.36
CA ILE A 26 16.47 -5.15 -9.90
C ILE A 26 15.60 -4.83 -8.69
N MET A 27 14.33 -5.24 -8.70
CA MET A 27 13.42 -5.04 -7.58
C MET A 27 13.84 -5.80 -6.32
N SER A 28 14.44 -6.97 -6.49
CA SER A 28 14.91 -7.86 -5.42
C SER A 28 16.33 -7.52 -4.92
N ASN A 29 17.01 -6.55 -5.53
CA ASN A 29 18.35 -6.12 -5.11
C ASN A 29 18.42 -5.82 -3.60
N PRO A 30 19.54 -6.08 -2.91
CA PRO A 30 19.70 -5.80 -1.51
C PRO A 30 19.35 -4.37 -1.11
N ILE A 31 18.87 -4.20 0.10
CA ILE A 31 18.68 -2.87 0.68
C ILE A 31 20.06 -2.32 1.08
N THR A 32 20.35 -1.09 0.69
CA THR A 32 21.63 -0.44 0.93
C THR A 32 21.49 0.77 1.86
N SER A 33 22.56 1.15 2.53
CA SER A 33 22.58 2.33 3.41
C SER A 33 22.07 3.61 2.75
N PRO A 34 22.49 3.96 1.51
CA PRO A 34 21.96 5.16 0.86
C PRO A 34 20.43 5.16 0.68
N LYS A 35 19.82 3.99 0.41
CA LYS A 35 18.36 3.88 0.29
C LYS A 35 17.65 4.12 1.61
N ILE A 36 18.21 3.61 2.73
CA ILE A 36 17.69 3.84 4.08
C ILE A 36 17.84 5.32 4.43
N GLU A 37 19.00 5.90 4.18
CA GLU A 37 19.32 7.30 4.48
C GLU A 37 18.34 8.27 3.79
N VAL A 38 18.11 8.09 2.49
CA VAL A 38 17.17 8.91 1.74
C VAL A 38 15.77 8.86 2.35
N VAL A 39 15.30 7.68 2.79
CA VAL A 39 13.99 7.55 3.41
C VAL A 39 13.94 8.23 4.77
N ILE A 40 14.99 8.07 5.62
CA ILE A 40 15.05 8.72 6.94
C ILE A 40 15.04 10.24 6.78
N LYS A 41 15.85 10.81 5.88
CA LYS A 41 15.88 12.27 5.61
C LYS A 41 14.51 12.83 5.22
N ASN A 42 13.69 12.04 4.53
CA ASN A 42 12.37 12.43 4.04
C ASN A 42 11.22 12.03 4.99
N LEU A 43 11.50 11.55 6.20
CA LEU A 43 10.44 11.31 7.18
C LEU A 43 9.75 12.62 7.56
N THR A 44 8.42 12.58 7.60
CA THR A 44 7.62 13.76 7.99
C THR A 44 7.74 14.01 9.49
N LYS A 45 8.03 15.26 9.85
CA LYS A 45 8.06 15.73 11.24
C LYS A 45 6.67 15.88 11.84
N ASN A 46 6.61 15.95 13.17
CA ASN A 46 5.35 16.18 13.92
C ASN A 46 4.27 15.15 13.63
N LYS A 47 4.66 13.88 13.42
CA LYS A 47 3.72 12.77 13.25
C LYS A 47 3.75 11.85 14.46
N SER A 48 2.56 11.38 14.85
CA SER A 48 2.41 10.43 15.95
C SER A 48 3.28 9.18 15.72
N PRO A 49 4.00 8.74 16.75
CA PRO A 49 4.77 7.50 16.68
C PRO A 49 3.84 6.28 16.59
N GLY A 50 4.42 5.15 16.17
CA GLY A 50 3.77 3.85 16.26
C GLY A 50 3.85 3.26 17.68
N PRO A 51 3.50 1.96 17.83
CA PRO A 51 3.54 1.27 19.13
C PRO A 51 4.88 1.32 19.88
N GLY A 52 5.99 1.51 19.17
CA GLY A 52 7.34 1.61 19.73
C GLY A 52 7.73 2.99 20.29
N ALA A 53 6.83 3.97 20.22
CA ALA A 53 7.01 5.34 20.74
C ALA A 53 8.13 6.18 20.10
N PHE A 54 8.97 5.66 19.21
CA PHE A 54 10.00 6.43 18.52
C PHE A 54 9.38 7.22 17.36
N THR A 55 9.76 8.52 17.28
CA THR A 55 9.25 9.45 16.24
C THR A 55 10.17 9.49 15.02
N GLY A 56 9.71 10.13 13.95
CA GLY A 56 10.54 10.36 12.76
C GLY A 56 11.77 11.22 13.06
N GLU A 57 11.61 12.21 13.93
CA GLU A 57 12.69 13.10 14.40
C GLU A 57 13.79 12.33 15.12
N PHE A 58 13.43 11.34 15.95
CA PHE A 58 14.40 10.47 16.61
C PHE A 58 15.29 9.76 15.57
N TYR A 59 14.70 9.17 14.54
CA TYR A 59 15.46 8.51 13.47
C TYR A 59 16.29 9.48 12.63
N GLN A 60 15.86 10.73 12.49
CA GLN A 60 16.62 11.77 11.79
C GLN A 60 17.82 12.25 12.61
N THR A 61 17.62 12.42 13.93
CA THR A 61 18.67 12.88 14.85
C THR A 61 19.78 11.84 15.03
N PHE A 62 19.40 10.58 15.29
CA PHE A 62 20.33 9.47 15.54
C PHE A 62 20.56 8.63 14.26
N ARG A 63 20.55 9.28 13.11
CA ARG A 63 20.63 8.59 11.82
C ARG A 63 21.90 7.75 11.68
N GLU A 64 23.05 8.31 12.04
CA GLU A 64 24.35 7.66 11.85
C GLU A 64 24.48 6.39 12.68
N GLU A 65 24.00 6.43 13.92
CA GLU A 65 24.02 5.30 14.84
C GLU A 65 22.99 4.22 14.44
N LEU A 66 21.83 4.62 13.94
CA LEU A 66 20.76 3.71 13.59
C LEU A 66 20.96 3.03 12.23
N MET A 67 21.69 3.65 11.31
CA MET A 67 21.92 3.14 9.96
C MET A 67 22.47 1.73 9.91
N PRO A 68 23.56 1.37 10.61
CA PRO A 68 24.10 0.01 10.58
C PRO A 68 23.14 -1.02 11.19
N ILE A 69 22.38 -0.62 12.21
CA ILE A 69 21.38 -1.47 12.86
C ILE A 69 20.22 -1.77 11.89
N LEU A 70 19.68 -0.74 11.25
CA LEU A 70 18.59 -0.90 10.27
C LEU A 70 19.04 -1.68 9.04
N LEU A 71 20.25 -1.44 8.55
CA LEU A 71 20.79 -2.17 7.41
C LEU A 71 20.86 -3.67 7.72
N LYS A 72 21.47 -4.05 8.84
CA LYS A 72 21.56 -5.45 9.27
C LYS A 72 20.18 -6.06 9.48
N LEU A 73 19.28 -5.33 10.12
CA LEU A 73 17.90 -5.78 10.34
C LEU A 73 17.19 -6.10 9.02
N PHE A 74 17.25 -5.19 8.04
CA PHE A 74 16.57 -5.38 6.75
C PHE A 74 17.23 -6.45 5.87
N GLN A 75 18.53 -6.64 5.98
CA GLN A 75 19.23 -7.74 5.33
C GLN A 75 18.83 -9.08 5.92
N ASN A 76 18.80 -9.23 7.22
CA ASN A 76 18.35 -10.46 7.89
C ASN A 76 16.89 -10.80 7.49
N MET A 77 15.99 -9.79 7.46
CA MET A 77 14.62 -10.00 7.00
C MET A 77 14.54 -10.50 5.56
N ALA A 78 15.43 -10.00 4.71
CA ALA A 78 15.50 -10.39 3.30
C ALA A 78 16.01 -11.83 3.13
N GLU A 79 16.97 -12.25 3.94
CA GLU A 79 17.57 -13.58 3.94
C GLU A 79 16.65 -14.63 4.57
N GLU A 80 16.09 -14.33 5.74
CA GLU A 80 15.24 -15.26 6.49
C GLU A 80 13.79 -15.31 5.98
N GLY A 81 13.33 -14.30 5.23
CA GLY A 81 11.94 -14.19 4.78
C GLY A 81 10.94 -13.99 5.92
N THR A 82 11.42 -13.61 7.12
CA THR A 82 10.62 -13.40 8.32
C THR A 82 10.76 -11.97 8.83
N LEU A 83 9.74 -11.50 9.55
CA LEU A 83 9.73 -10.15 10.12
C LEU A 83 9.66 -10.22 11.65
N PRO A 84 10.31 -9.30 12.37
CA PRO A 84 10.10 -9.15 13.80
C PRO A 84 8.64 -8.89 14.16
N ASN A 85 8.20 -9.36 15.32
CA ASN A 85 6.82 -9.20 15.78
C ASN A 85 6.33 -7.74 15.81
N SER A 86 7.23 -6.79 15.99
CA SER A 86 6.92 -5.35 15.99
C SER A 86 6.44 -4.83 14.63
N PHE A 87 6.84 -5.48 13.52
CA PHE A 87 6.44 -5.11 12.16
C PHE A 87 5.01 -5.54 11.80
N TYR A 88 4.53 -6.60 12.44
CA TYR A 88 3.15 -7.05 12.28
C TYR A 88 2.12 -6.18 13.01
N LYS A 89 2.57 -5.42 14.02
CA LYS A 89 1.70 -4.66 14.91
C LYS A 89 1.45 -3.25 14.38
N ALA A 90 0.19 -2.84 14.42
CA ALA A 90 -0.20 -1.45 14.21
C ALA A 90 -1.18 -1.02 15.30
N THR A 91 -1.20 0.27 15.59
CA THR A 91 -2.23 0.87 16.43
C THR A 91 -3.18 1.65 15.53
N VAL A 92 -4.47 1.35 15.60
CA VAL A 92 -5.50 2.05 14.84
C VAL A 92 -6.07 3.17 15.70
N THR A 93 -5.99 4.38 15.18
CA THR A 93 -6.64 5.56 15.75
C THR A 93 -7.79 5.98 14.85
N LEU A 94 -8.95 6.24 15.43
CA LEU A 94 -10.14 6.68 14.72
C LEU A 94 -10.15 8.22 14.63
N ILE A 95 -10.10 8.74 13.41
CA ILE A 95 -10.15 10.18 13.15
C ILE A 95 -11.53 10.53 12.56
N PRO A 96 -12.31 11.45 13.14
CA PRO A 96 -13.59 11.85 12.59
C PRO A 96 -13.40 12.53 11.23
N LYS A 97 -14.31 12.28 10.30
CA LYS A 97 -14.37 12.99 9.02
C LYS A 97 -14.84 14.43 9.28
N PRO A 98 -14.23 15.44 8.63
CA PRO A 98 -14.68 16.81 8.75
C PRO A 98 -16.17 16.93 8.43
N ASP A 99 -16.88 17.79 9.17
CA ASP A 99 -18.28 18.13 8.93
C ASP A 99 -19.27 16.94 8.95
N LYS A 100 -18.90 15.84 9.60
CA LYS A 100 -19.76 14.66 9.76
C LYS A 100 -20.12 14.43 11.23
N ASP A 101 -21.30 13.83 11.43
CA ASP A 101 -21.81 13.45 12.74
C ASP A 101 -20.89 12.42 13.43
N ASN A 102 -20.26 12.83 14.53
CA ASN A 102 -19.30 12.01 15.28
C ASN A 102 -19.96 10.88 16.09
N THR A 103 -21.28 10.80 16.13
CA THR A 103 -21.99 9.70 16.80
C THR A 103 -22.04 8.43 15.93
N LYS A 104 -21.79 8.57 14.64
CA LYS A 104 -21.89 7.50 13.65
C LYS A 104 -20.52 6.93 13.32
N LYS A 105 -20.36 5.59 13.46
CA LYS A 105 -19.11 4.87 13.20
C LYS A 105 -18.57 5.00 11.76
N GLU A 106 -19.44 5.12 10.78
CA GLU A 106 -19.09 5.30 9.35
C GLU A 106 -18.44 6.65 9.07
N ASN A 107 -18.53 7.60 9.98
CA ASN A 107 -17.95 8.92 9.87
C ASN A 107 -16.52 9.01 10.43
N TYR A 108 -15.90 7.89 10.75
CA TYR A 108 -14.51 7.83 11.16
C TYR A 108 -13.61 7.24 10.08
N ARG A 109 -12.35 7.69 10.08
CA ARG A 109 -11.26 7.10 9.27
C ARG A 109 -10.34 6.34 10.20
N PRO A 110 -10.16 5.03 10.02
CA PRO A 110 -9.17 4.26 10.78
C PRO A 110 -7.77 4.54 10.23
N ILE A 111 -6.94 5.22 10.98
CA ILE A 111 -5.53 5.46 10.60
C ILE A 111 -4.63 4.51 11.36
N SER A 112 -3.84 3.73 10.63
CA SER A 112 -2.89 2.79 11.21
C SER A 112 -1.56 3.48 11.53
N LEU A 113 -1.23 3.54 12.81
CA LEU A 113 0.07 3.98 13.31
C LEU A 113 0.99 2.76 13.42
N MET A 114 2.01 2.70 12.59
CA MET A 114 3.05 1.64 12.58
C MET A 114 4.38 2.21 13.05
N ASN A 115 5.26 1.33 13.52
CA ASN A 115 6.60 1.70 13.92
C ASN A 115 7.36 2.36 12.76
N ILE A 116 8.25 3.28 13.07
CA ILE A 116 8.99 4.05 12.06
C ILE A 116 9.94 3.15 11.26
N ASP A 117 10.60 2.17 11.91
CA ASP A 117 11.41 1.16 11.23
C ASP A 117 10.61 0.39 10.16
N ALA A 118 9.39 -0.04 10.49
CA ALA A 118 8.48 -0.66 9.54
C ALA A 118 8.03 0.32 8.44
N LYS A 119 7.82 1.61 8.76
CA LYS A 119 7.53 2.63 7.74
C LYS A 119 8.71 2.84 6.79
N ILE A 120 9.94 2.83 7.30
CA ILE A 120 11.16 2.96 6.48
C ILE A 120 11.23 1.80 5.48
N LEU A 121 11.10 0.56 5.94
CA LEU A 121 11.07 -0.61 5.07
C LEU A 121 9.97 -0.51 4.02
N ASN A 122 8.73 -0.24 4.44
CA ASN A 122 7.59 -0.10 3.53
C ASN A 122 7.78 1.02 2.51
N LYS A 123 8.45 2.12 2.87
CA LYS A 123 8.75 3.21 1.94
C LYS A 123 9.82 2.82 0.92
N ILE A 124 10.84 2.05 1.32
CA ILE A 124 11.83 1.50 0.40
C ILE A 124 11.16 0.56 -0.61
N LEU A 125 10.29 -0.34 -0.15
CA LEU A 125 9.54 -1.25 -1.01
C LEU A 125 8.58 -0.49 -1.94
N ALA A 126 7.89 0.53 -1.43
CA ALA A 126 7.03 1.39 -2.24
C ALA A 126 7.80 2.11 -3.34
N ASN A 127 8.97 2.65 -3.04
CA ASN A 127 9.80 3.34 -4.02
C ASN A 127 10.30 2.38 -5.13
N ARG A 128 10.58 1.10 -4.78
CA ARG A 128 10.98 0.09 -5.77
C ARG A 128 9.86 -0.23 -6.75
N ILE A 129 8.70 -0.59 -6.26
CA ILE A 129 7.56 -0.97 -7.14
C ILE A 129 7.02 0.22 -7.93
N GLN A 130 7.16 1.44 -7.39
CA GLN A 130 6.72 2.67 -8.05
C GLN A 130 7.45 2.92 -9.37
N GLN A 131 8.72 2.52 -9.49
CA GLN A 131 9.51 2.67 -10.72
C GLN A 131 8.90 1.90 -11.89
N HIS A 132 8.16 0.83 -11.60
CA HIS A 132 7.50 -0.03 -12.59
C HIS A 132 6.01 0.32 -12.81
N ASN A 133 5.49 1.40 -12.21
CA ASN A 133 4.08 1.77 -12.32
C ASN A 133 3.64 1.97 -13.76
N LYS A 134 4.45 2.65 -14.60
CA LYS A 134 4.14 2.90 -16.01
C LYS A 134 3.92 1.61 -16.80
N LYS A 135 4.59 0.52 -16.41
CA LYS A 135 4.46 -0.79 -17.03
C LYS A 135 3.36 -1.63 -16.42
N LEU A 136 3.24 -1.63 -15.09
CA LEU A 136 2.33 -2.49 -14.34
C LEU A 136 0.90 -1.94 -14.23
N ILE A 137 0.71 -0.64 -14.45
CA ILE A 137 -0.59 0.01 -14.31
C ILE A 137 -1.06 0.46 -15.69
N HIS A 138 -2.31 0.15 -16.00
CA HIS A 138 -2.89 0.57 -17.28
C HIS A 138 -2.99 2.09 -17.36
N HIS A 139 -2.86 2.65 -18.56
CA HIS A 139 -2.90 4.08 -18.81
C HIS A 139 -4.22 4.76 -18.41
N ASP A 140 -5.30 4.00 -18.27
CA ASP A 140 -6.60 4.51 -17.83
C ASP A 140 -6.73 4.65 -16.32
N GLN A 141 -5.83 4.02 -15.54
CA GLN A 141 -5.84 4.13 -14.09
C GLN A 141 -5.02 5.35 -13.66
N LEU A 142 -5.69 6.35 -13.09
CA LEU A 142 -5.08 7.63 -12.74
C LEU A 142 -4.93 7.84 -11.22
N GLY A 143 -5.59 7.02 -10.41
CA GLY A 143 -5.55 7.12 -8.94
C GLY A 143 -4.19 6.74 -8.34
N PHE A 144 -3.73 7.50 -7.34
CA PHE A 144 -2.50 7.25 -6.57
C PHE A 144 -1.20 7.13 -7.38
N LEU A 145 -1.18 7.66 -8.60
CA LEU A 145 0.03 7.73 -9.42
C LEU A 145 0.72 9.08 -9.22
N PRO A 146 2.01 9.11 -8.85
CA PRO A 146 2.74 10.37 -8.75
C PRO A 146 2.77 11.13 -10.08
N GLY A 147 2.50 12.45 -9.99
CA GLY A 147 2.51 13.33 -11.16
C GLY A 147 1.23 13.34 -11.99
N ILE A 148 0.25 12.49 -11.68
CA ILE A 148 -1.08 12.51 -12.33
C ILE A 148 -2.05 13.24 -11.41
N GLN A 149 -2.53 14.39 -11.88
CA GLN A 149 -3.50 15.20 -11.16
C GLN A 149 -4.93 14.78 -11.52
N GLY A 150 -5.88 14.95 -10.58
CA GLY A 150 -7.31 14.69 -10.82
C GLY A 150 -7.89 15.47 -12.01
N PHE A 151 -7.26 16.59 -12.37
CA PHE A 151 -7.59 17.36 -13.57
C PHE A 151 -7.57 16.52 -14.87
N PHE A 152 -6.59 15.59 -15.01
CA PHE A 152 -6.55 14.71 -16.20
C PHE A 152 -7.75 13.77 -16.28
N ILE A 153 -8.29 13.33 -15.15
CA ILE A 153 -9.50 12.50 -15.11
C ILE A 153 -10.69 13.30 -15.62
N ILE A 154 -10.83 14.54 -15.15
CA ILE A 154 -11.91 15.45 -15.56
C ILE A 154 -11.80 15.75 -17.05
N CYS A 155 -10.63 16.13 -17.55
CA CYS A 155 -10.41 16.39 -18.98
C CYS A 155 -10.73 15.17 -19.85
N LYS A 156 -10.31 13.97 -19.42
CA LYS A 156 -10.62 12.73 -20.15
C LYS A 156 -12.12 12.48 -20.22
N SER A 157 -12.82 12.64 -19.11
CA SER A 157 -14.29 12.48 -19.07
C SER A 157 -15.00 13.49 -19.97
N ILE A 158 -14.60 14.76 -19.92
CA ILE A 158 -15.14 15.82 -20.78
C ILE A 158 -14.89 15.50 -22.26
N ASN A 159 -13.67 15.07 -22.62
CA ASN A 159 -13.33 14.71 -24.00
C ASN A 159 -14.16 13.53 -24.51
N VAL A 160 -14.43 12.53 -23.67
CA VAL A 160 -15.31 11.39 -24.03
C VAL A 160 -16.73 11.89 -24.31
N ILE A 161 -17.29 12.74 -23.44
CA ILE A 161 -18.62 13.32 -23.61
C ILE A 161 -18.70 14.11 -24.92
N HIS A 162 -17.73 15.03 -25.15
CA HIS A 162 -17.68 15.81 -26.39
C HIS A 162 -17.55 14.95 -27.65
N HIS A 163 -16.77 13.86 -27.56
CA HIS A 163 -16.63 12.94 -28.68
C HIS A 163 -17.96 12.25 -29.00
N MET A 164 -18.67 11.82 -27.98
CA MET A 164 -19.97 11.15 -28.13
C MET A 164 -21.05 12.09 -28.69
N ASP A 165 -21.07 13.33 -28.25
CA ASP A 165 -22.00 14.35 -28.76
C ASP A 165 -21.83 14.61 -30.26
N LYS A 166 -20.58 14.57 -30.77
CA LYS A 166 -20.28 14.75 -32.18
C LYS A 166 -20.88 13.64 -33.08
N PHE A 167 -20.94 12.40 -32.59
CA PHE A 167 -21.43 11.27 -33.37
C PHE A 167 -22.94 11.19 -33.46
N LYS A 168 -23.71 12.09 -32.80
CA LYS A 168 -25.19 12.11 -32.77
C LYS A 168 -25.82 10.75 -32.49
N VAL A 169 -25.07 9.82 -31.90
CA VAL A 169 -25.58 8.52 -31.48
C VAL A 169 -26.48 8.76 -30.27
N LYS A 170 -27.75 8.47 -30.41
CA LYS A 170 -28.73 8.63 -29.33
C LYS A 170 -28.54 7.48 -28.32
N ASN A 171 -28.72 7.76 -27.04
CA ASN A 171 -28.74 6.81 -25.92
C ASN A 171 -27.35 6.38 -25.40
N HIS A 172 -26.56 7.32 -24.94
CA HIS A 172 -25.37 7.03 -24.14
C HIS A 172 -25.71 7.03 -22.65
N MET A 173 -25.05 6.14 -21.91
CA MET A 173 -25.11 6.09 -20.45
C MET A 173 -23.71 6.21 -19.88
N ILE A 174 -23.52 7.09 -18.90
CA ILE A 174 -22.30 7.18 -18.10
C ILE A 174 -22.63 6.58 -16.74
N ILE A 175 -21.89 5.51 -16.37
CA ILE A 175 -22.03 4.86 -15.07
C ILE A 175 -20.81 5.24 -14.24
N SER A 176 -21.04 5.93 -13.12
CA SER A 176 -20.01 6.20 -12.11
C SER A 176 -20.19 5.23 -10.94
N ILE A 177 -19.15 4.46 -10.66
CA ILE A 177 -19.13 3.49 -9.56
C ILE A 177 -18.08 3.90 -8.56
N ASP A 178 -18.47 4.11 -7.31
CA ASP A 178 -17.57 4.34 -6.17
C ASP A 178 -17.54 3.12 -5.26
N GLU A 179 -16.34 2.63 -4.96
CA GLU A 179 -16.18 1.46 -4.12
C GLU A 179 -16.10 1.85 -2.64
N GLU A 180 -17.08 1.43 -1.87
CA GLU A 180 -17.09 1.67 -0.43
C GLU A 180 -15.96 0.91 0.28
N LYS A 181 -15.09 1.62 0.99
CA LYS A 181 -13.98 1.05 1.79
C LYS A 181 -13.03 0.15 0.98
N ALA A 182 -12.72 0.55 -0.24
CA ALA A 182 -11.89 -0.22 -1.17
C ALA A 182 -10.59 -0.75 -0.54
N PHE A 183 -9.86 0.10 0.20
CA PHE A 183 -8.63 -0.30 0.89
C PHE A 183 -8.83 -1.36 1.97
N ASP A 184 -10.00 -1.40 2.61
CA ASP A 184 -10.30 -2.32 3.72
C ASP A 184 -10.79 -3.69 3.22
N LYS A 185 -11.26 -3.77 1.98
CA LYS A 185 -11.86 -4.98 1.40
C LYS A 185 -10.87 -5.89 0.65
N ILE A 186 -9.66 -5.41 0.37
CA ILE A 186 -8.66 -6.23 -0.33
C ILE A 186 -8.34 -7.49 0.48
N GLN A 187 -8.53 -8.64 -0.14
CA GLN A 187 -8.13 -9.92 0.43
C GLN A 187 -6.63 -10.15 0.25
N HIS A 188 -5.90 -10.42 1.35
CA HIS A 188 -4.45 -10.64 1.32
C HIS A 188 -4.04 -11.76 0.35
N PRO A 189 -4.71 -12.94 0.32
CA PRO A 189 -4.37 -13.98 -0.65
C PRO A 189 -4.53 -13.52 -2.11
N CYS A 190 -5.58 -12.76 -2.43
CA CYS A 190 -5.79 -12.21 -3.76
C CYS A 190 -4.66 -11.26 -4.16
N MET A 191 -4.31 -10.34 -3.26
CA MET A 191 -3.21 -9.40 -3.48
C MET A 191 -1.89 -10.12 -3.76
N ILE A 192 -1.54 -11.11 -2.96
CA ILE A 192 -0.30 -11.88 -3.12
C ILE A 192 -0.30 -12.66 -4.44
N LYS A 193 -1.41 -13.31 -4.81
CA LYS A 193 -1.55 -14.00 -6.10
C LYS A 193 -1.44 -13.04 -7.30
N THR A 194 -2.07 -11.86 -7.21
CA THR A 194 -1.98 -10.84 -8.26
C THR A 194 -0.53 -10.41 -8.48
N LEU A 195 0.21 -10.10 -7.40
CA LEU A 195 1.62 -9.73 -7.50
C LEU A 195 2.46 -10.83 -8.15
N GLN A 196 2.23 -12.09 -7.78
CA GLN A 196 2.92 -13.23 -8.35
C GLN A 196 2.61 -13.38 -9.85
N LYS A 197 1.35 -13.24 -10.25
CA LYS A 197 0.95 -13.28 -11.67
C LYS A 197 1.52 -12.11 -12.48
N MET A 198 1.84 -10.99 -11.85
CA MET A 198 2.53 -9.85 -12.46
C MET A 198 4.05 -10.08 -12.60
N GLY A 199 4.56 -11.26 -12.27
CA GLY A 199 5.99 -11.60 -12.33
C GLY A 199 6.81 -11.00 -11.19
N ILE A 200 6.17 -10.59 -10.08
CA ILE A 200 6.89 -10.11 -8.90
C ILE A 200 7.27 -11.32 -8.06
N GLU A 201 8.56 -11.59 -8.01
CA GLU A 201 9.16 -12.78 -7.37
C GLU A 201 10.39 -12.39 -6.53
N GLY A 202 11.06 -13.38 -5.96
CA GLY A 202 12.30 -13.20 -5.21
C GLY A 202 12.13 -12.50 -3.87
N THR A 203 13.21 -11.90 -3.40
CA THR A 203 13.28 -11.28 -2.06
C THR A 203 12.23 -10.22 -1.83
N TYR A 204 11.95 -9.38 -2.84
CA TYR A 204 10.90 -8.35 -2.74
C TYR A 204 9.54 -8.97 -2.44
N PHE A 205 9.16 -9.98 -3.20
CA PHE A 205 7.90 -10.69 -3.04
C PHE A 205 7.79 -11.36 -1.66
N ASN A 206 8.87 -12.03 -1.21
CA ASN A 206 8.90 -12.72 0.08
C ASN A 206 8.70 -11.75 1.24
N ILE A 207 9.32 -10.56 1.22
CA ILE A 207 9.12 -9.53 2.24
C ILE A 207 7.68 -9.03 2.22
N VAL A 208 7.10 -8.74 1.04
CA VAL A 208 5.70 -8.29 0.94
C VAL A 208 4.76 -9.38 1.46
N LYS A 209 4.96 -10.63 1.08
CA LYS A 209 4.19 -11.77 1.58
C LYS A 209 4.27 -11.87 3.10
N ALA A 210 5.47 -11.75 3.68
CA ALA A 210 5.66 -11.76 5.12
C ALA A 210 4.91 -10.62 5.83
N ILE A 211 4.89 -9.38 5.29
CA ILE A 211 4.15 -8.25 5.86
C ILE A 211 2.65 -8.57 6.04
N TYR A 212 2.08 -9.36 5.14
CA TYR A 212 0.66 -9.71 5.12
C TYR A 212 0.35 -11.13 5.65
N ASP A 213 1.35 -11.86 6.19
CA ASP A 213 1.15 -13.20 6.76
C ASP A 213 0.34 -13.15 8.08
N LYS A 214 0.79 -12.36 9.03
CA LYS A 214 0.20 -12.29 10.39
C LYS A 214 -0.04 -10.85 10.88
N PRO A 215 -0.62 -9.95 10.07
CA PRO A 215 -0.80 -8.58 10.49
C PRO A 215 -1.83 -8.48 11.63
N THR A 216 -1.49 -7.70 12.64
CA THR A 216 -2.35 -7.45 13.80
C THR A 216 -2.55 -5.98 14.05
N ALA A 217 -3.67 -5.61 14.64
CA ALA A 217 -3.96 -4.25 15.06
C ALA A 217 -4.52 -4.20 16.49
N ASN A 218 -4.25 -3.09 17.16
CA ASN A 218 -4.93 -2.68 18.39
C ASN A 218 -5.69 -1.40 18.08
N ILE A 219 -6.82 -1.20 18.71
CA ILE A 219 -7.53 0.08 18.66
C ILE A 219 -7.25 0.83 19.96
N ILE A 220 -7.02 2.13 19.86
CA ILE A 220 -7.07 3.04 21.00
C ILE A 220 -8.41 3.72 20.99
N LEU A 221 -9.16 3.55 22.08
CA LEU A 221 -10.44 4.20 22.32
C LEU A 221 -10.39 4.90 23.67
N SER A 222 -10.67 6.19 23.70
CA SER A 222 -10.65 7.01 24.93
C SER A 222 -9.38 6.88 25.77
N GLY A 223 -8.22 6.72 25.10
CA GLY A 223 -6.92 6.55 25.77
C GLY A 223 -6.58 5.10 26.16
N GLU A 224 -7.54 4.18 26.13
CA GLU A 224 -7.31 2.77 26.42
C GLU A 224 -6.95 1.97 25.16
N LYS A 225 -5.93 1.11 25.30
CA LYS A 225 -5.52 0.21 24.23
C LYS A 225 -6.25 -1.12 24.35
N LEU A 226 -7.11 -1.41 23.39
CA LEU A 226 -7.86 -2.65 23.34
C LEU A 226 -6.98 -3.84 22.93
N LYS A 227 -7.48 -5.06 23.17
CA LYS A 227 -6.80 -6.31 22.80
C LYS A 227 -6.50 -6.36 21.30
N ALA A 228 -5.32 -6.85 20.94
CA ALA A 228 -4.93 -7.05 19.55
C ALA A 228 -5.82 -8.08 18.85
N PHE A 229 -6.15 -7.81 17.59
CA PHE A 229 -6.88 -8.71 16.72
C PHE A 229 -6.16 -8.87 15.37
N PRO A 230 -6.30 -10.04 14.71
CA PRO A 230 -5.71 -10.26 13.40
C PRO A 230 -6.44 -9.46 12.31
N LEU A 231 -5.69 -8.89 11.38
CA LEU A 231 -6.22 -8.28 10.16
C LEU A 231 -6.27 -9.34 9.07
N ARG A 232 -7.46 -9.71 8.62
CA ARG A 232 -7.67 -10.77 7.60
C ARG A 232 -7.82 -10.22 6.19
N SER A 233 -8.07 -8.92 6.08
CA SER A 233 -8.23 -8.19 4.82
C SER A 233 -7.75 -6.75 4.96
N GLY A 234 -7.68 -6.06 3.86
CA GLY A 234 -7.36 -4.65 3.77
C GLY A 234 -5.88 -4.34 3.75
N THR A 235 -5.55 -3.17 3.25
CA THR A 235 -4.22 -2.59 3.34
C THR A 235 -4.22 -1.51 4.42
N ARG A 236 -3.12 -1.38 5.15
CA ARG A 236 -3.03 -0.43 6.27
C ARG A 236 -3.11 1.01 5.79
N GLN A 237 -4.16 1.73 6.15
CA GLN A 237 -4.29 3.16 5.87
C GLN A 237 -3.21 3.94 6.64
N GLY A 238 -2.34 4.66 5.93
CA GLY A 238 -1.15 5.32 6.48
C GLY A 238 0.18 4.58 6.24
N CYS A 239 0.14 3.38 5.66
CA CYS A 239 1.33 2.67 5.20
C CYS A 239 1.78 3.17 3.82
N PRO A 240 3.06 3.53 3.62
CA PRO A 240 3.56 3.99 2.32
C PRO A 240 3.42 2.99 1.17
N LEU A 241 3.43 1.70 1.48
CA LEU A 241 3.34 0.62 0.50
C LEU A 241 1.89 0.35 0.06
N SER A 242 0.91 0.60 0.93
CA SER A 242 -0.50 0.28 0.68
C SER A 242 -1.08 0.87 -0.60
N PRO A 243 -0.88 2.16 -0.95
CA PRO A 243 -1.38 2.72 -2.21
C PRO A 243 -0.78 2.04 -3.45
N GLN A 244 0.49 1.63 -3.37
CA GLN A 244 1.16 0.96 -4.48
C GLN A 244 0.62 -0.45 -4.71
N LEU A 245 0.35 -1.19 -3.65
CA LEU A 245 -0.26 -2.53 -3.74
C LEU A 245 -1.72 -2.46 -4.17
N PHE A 246 -2.48 -1.51 -3.62
CA PHE A 246 -3.87 -1.26 -4.01
C PHE A 246 -4.01 -1.08 -5.51
N ASN A 247 -3.19 -0.20 -6.10
CA ASN A 247 -3.21 0.08 -7.54
C ASN A 247 -2.94 -1.14 -8.43
N LYS A 248 -2.27 -2.18 -7.90
CA LYS A 248 -2.01 -3.40 -8.64
C LYS A 248 -3.20 -4.36 -8.61
N VAL A 249 -3.95 -4.34 -7.50
CA VAL A 249 -5.07 -5.27 -7.26
C VAL A 249 -6.40 -4.73 -7.80
N GLN A 250 -6.62 -3.42 -7.78
CA GLN A 250 -7.87 -2.78 -8.22
C GLN A 250 -8.25 -3.10 -9.67
N LYS A 251 -7.35 -3.66 -10.44
CA LYS A 251 -7.53 -4.00 -11.86
C LYS A 251 -7.87 -5.45 -12.13
N SER A 252 -7.70 -6.27 -11.10
CA SER A 252 -7.95 -7.69 -11.21
C SER A 252 -9.42 -8.01 -11.15
#